data_d7519c7e1beaff6ed8ecbc114afdb86c
#
_entry.id   d7519c7e1beaff6ed8ecbc114afdb86c
#
_cell.length_a   1.000
_cell.length_b   1.000
_cell.length_c   1.000
_cell.angle_alpha   90.00
_cell.angle_beta   90.00
_cell.angle_gamma   90.00
#
_symmetry.space_group_name_H-M   'P 1'
#
loop_
_entity.id
_entity.type
_entity.pdbx_description
1 polymer ?
#
loop_
_entity_poly.entity_id
_entity_poly.type
_entity_poly.pdbx_seq_one_letter_code
_entity_poly.pdbx_strand_id
1 'polypeptide(L)'
;MTIQPTSAAAGPLLPSVHDSEPELRGFRFVSAPLQHAAGVYALTRRIGNLIYPVLIAEADDIAADVAAFEAREPATMKVIDGHLWMGRAQARQRVQIARDLIRAYNPPLNIEHRTRHAAPELATLVPDRAENDPSLAQSTDLAADLSITEVDLDRLVRNFYARGIEDELIGPVFRRAVADWEHHFETIRNFWSKTLLGTSRYTGNPFSAHISLNLRPEFFDRWLDLFRATAQQELPPPAADRAIAKVEHMSTCFQAGLFLPSS
;
A
#
# COMPACT_ATOMS: atom_id res chain seq x y z
N MET A 1 6.15 38.32 2.82
CA MET A 1 5.28 37.39 3.60
C MET A 1 5.13 36.14 2.76
N THR A 2 6.07 35.19 2.92
CA THR A 2 6.21 34.01 2.06
C THR A 2 5.39 32.88 2.69
N ILE A 3 4.34 32.48 2.00
CA ILE A 3 3.48 31.36 2.42
C ILE A 3 4.24 30.08 2.03
N GLN A 4 4.71 29.34 3.03
CA GLN A 4 5.22 27.99 2.83
C GLN A 4 4.07 27.04 2.53
N PRO A 5 4.20 26.12 1.56
CA PRO A 5 3.17 25.10 1.35
C PRO A 5 3.17 24.13 2.53
N THR A 6 2.00 23.93 3.10
CA THR A 6 1.75 22.92 4.14
C THR A 6 2.00 21.55 3.54
N SER A 7 3.07 20.90 3.98
CA SER A 7 3.42 19.52 3.63
C SER A 7 2.26 18.59 3.99
N ALA A 8 1.60 18.04 2.99
CA ALA A 8 0.71 16.91 3.15
C ALA A 8 1.54 15.72 3.69
N ALA A 9 1.06 15.09 4.75
CA ALA A 9 1.76 14.14 5.57
C ALA A 9 2.21 12.89 4.78
N ALA A 10 3.40 12.96 4.20
CA ALA A 10 4.22 11.78 4.02
C ALA A 10 4.45 11.19 5.42
N GLY A 11 4.24 9.89 5.59
CA GLY A 11 4.55 9.23 6.86
C GLY A 11 5.98 9.59 7.30
N PRO A 12 6.30 9.53 8.59
CA PRO A 12 7.56 10.02 9.10
C PRO A 12 8.73 9.30 8.41
N LEU A 13 9.59 10.08 7.76
CA LEU A 13 10.83 9.61 7.17
C LEU A 13 11.83 9.32 8.29
N LEU A 14 12.63 8.28 8.11
CA LEU A 14 13.65 7.90 9.09
C LEU A 14 14.91 8.75 8.93
N PRO A 15 15.62 9.11 10.02
CA PRO A 15 16.91 9.78 9.94
C PRO A 15 17.96 8.89 9.24
N SER A 16 18.92 9.52 8.57
CA SER A 16 19.99 8.82 7.85
C SER A 16 20.87 8.00 8.78
N VAL A 17 21.26 6.82 8.31
CA VAL A 17 22.22 5.95 9.01
C VAL A 17 23.64 6.50 8.87
N HIS A 18 24.02 7.41 9.77
CA HIS A 18 25.42 7.67 10.09
C HIS A 18 25.57 7.44 11.59
N ASP A 19 26.19 6.33 11.98
CA ASP A 19 26.68 5.96 13.31
C ASP A 19 25.69 5.62 14.44
N SER A 20 24.38 5.54 14.20
CA SER A 20 23.42 5.02 15.18
C SER A 20 22.51 3.97 14.58
N GLU A 21 22.18 2.93 15.33
CA GLU A 21 21.17 1.94 14.94
C GLU A 21 19.86 2.67 14.61
N PRO A 22 19.21 2.42 13.44
CA PRO A 22 18.00 3.11 13.07
C PRO A 22 16.87 2.76 14.04
N GLU A 23 16.14 3.78 14.48
CA GLU A 23 15.03 3.65 15.39
C GLU A 23 13.71 3.93 14.67
N LEU A 24 12.77 2.98 14.77
CA LEU A 24 11.41 3.09 14.25
C LEU A 24 10.44 3.16 15.43
N ARG A 25 9.90 4.35 15.72
CA ARG A 25 8.96 4.59 16.83
C ARG A 25 9.41 3.98 18.17
N GLY A 26 10.66 4.18 18.57
CA GLY A 26 11.21 3.65 19.81
C GLY A 26 11.70 2.20 19.74
N PHE A 27 11.56 1.53 18.59
CA PHE A 27 12.15 0.22 18.35
C PHE A 27 13.47 0.35 17.62
N ARG A 28 14.53 -0.24 18.18
CA ARG A 28 15.85 -0.28 17.54
C ARG A 28 15.90 -1.38 16.51
N PHE A 29 16.36 -1.04 15.32
CA PHE A 29 16.60 -1.94 14.20
C PHE A 29 18.08 -1.96 13.85
N VAL A 30 18.54 -3.04 13.27
CA VAL A 30 19.90 -3.14 12.73
C VAL A 30 19.88 -3.20 11.21
N SER A 31 20.84 -2.52 10.58
CA SER A 31 21.12 -2.61 9.14
C SER A 31 22.30 -3.57 8.93
N ALA A 32 22.07 -4.84 9.22
CA ALA A 32 23.05 -5.92 9.08
C ALA A 32 22.49 -7.00 8.16
N PRO A 33 23.31 -7.94 7.65
CA PRO A 33 22.80 -9.05 6.82
C PRO A 33 21.63 -9.75 7.50
N LEU A 34 20.60 -10.05 6.72
CA LEU A 34 19.41 -10.75 7.17
C LEU A 34 19.79 -12.09 7.81
N GLN A 35 19.14 -12.44 8.87
CA GLN A 35 19.44 -13.65 9.64
C GLN A 35 18.27 -14.62 9.61
N HIS A 36 18.59 -15.91 9.74
CA HIS A 36 17.65 -16.98 9.99
C HIS A 36 17.19 -16.89 11.45
N ALA A 37 16.36 -15.92 11.75
CA ALA A 37 15.87 -15.61 13.08
C ALA A 37 14.46 -15.04 13.03
N ALA A 38 13.70 -15.29 14.09
CA ALA A 38 12.38 -14.70 14.25
C ALA A 38 12.46 -13.22 14.60
N GLY A 39 11.67 -12.39 13.94
CA GLY A 39 11.71 -10.95 14.19
C GLY A 39 10.73 -10.14 13.36
N VAL A 40 10.92 -8.82 13.42
CA VAL A 40 10.25 -7.84 12.57
C VAL A 40 11.29 -7.24 11.65
N TYR A 41 10.95 -7.05 10.39
CA TYR A 41 11.84 -6.46 9.40
C TYR A 41 11.15 -5.40 8.55
N ALA A 42 11.94 -4.53 7.96
CA ALA A 42 11.49 -3.57 6.96
C ALA A 42 12.40 -3.66 5.72
N LEU A 43 11.80 -3.80 4.55
CA LEU A 43 12.49 -3.56 3.29
C LEU A 43 12.37 -2.06 3.01
N THR A 44 13.47 -1.44 2.62
CA THR A 44 13.58 0.01 2.60
C THR A 44 14.07 0.54 1.27
N ARG A 45 13.78 1.81 1.02
CA ARG A 45 14.34 2.60 -0.04
C ARG A 45 14.94 3.87 0.53
N ARG A 46 16.12 4.24 0.04
CA ARG A 46 16.76 5.50 0.40
C ARG A 46 16.24 6.62 -0.47
N ILE A 47 15.90 7.75 0.15
CA ILE A 47 15.49 8.98 -0.51
C ILE A 47 16.37 10.10 0.04
N GLY A 48 17.43 10.48 -0.69
CA GLY A 48 18.44 11.39 -0.18
C GLY A 48 19.09 10.84 1.10
N ASN A 49 19.00 11.58 2.20
CA ASN A 49 19.51 11.17 3.51
C ASN A 49 18.48 10.42 4.38
N LEU A 50 17.32 10.12 3.83
CA LEU A 50 16.23 9.49 4.57
C LEU A 50 16.03 8.06 4.10
N ILE A 51 15.55 7.20 5.00
CA ILE A 51 15.17 5.83 4.72
C ILE A 51 13.64 5.73 4.77
N TYR A 52 13.05 5.22 3.71
CA TYR A 52 11.61 5.02 3.59
C TYR A 52 11.27 3.52 3.62
N PRO A 53 10.47 3.04 4.59
CA PRO A 53 10.04 1.64 4.59
C PRO A 53 9.04 1.38 3.46
N VAL A 54 9.38 0.44 2.60
CA VAL A 54 8.52 0.00 1.46
C VAL A 54 7.62 -1.16 1.87
N LEU A 55 8.15 -2.06 2.70
CA LEU A 55 7.45 -3.18 3.33
C LEU A 55 7.89 -3.27 4.79
N ILE A 56 6.95 -3.52 5.69
CA ILE A 56 7.22 -3.92 7.07
C ILE A 56 6.49 -5.23 7.31
N ALA A 57 7.20 -6.24 7.82
CA ALA A 57 6.62 -7.53 8.11
C ALA A 57 7.25 -8.17 9.36
N GLU A 58 6.64 -9.24 9.83
CA GLU A 58 7.19 -10.12 10.85
C GLU A 58 7.31 -11.54 10.29
N ALA A 59 8.29 -12.29 10.77
CA ALA A 59 8.53 -13.65 10.33
C ALA A 59 9.15 -14.49 11.45
N ASP A 60 8.95 -15.82 11.36
CA ASP A 60 9.68 -16.77 12.19
C ASP A 60 11.12 -17.01 11.68
N ASP A 61 11.34 -16.75 10.39
CA ASP A 61 12.65 -16.74 9.74
C ASP A 61 12.71 -15.60 8.74
N ILE A 62 13.32 -14.49 9.13
CA ILE A 62 13.38 -13.26 8.31
C ILE A 62 14.10 -13.52 6.99
N ALA A 63 15.24 -14.20 6.99
CA ALA A 63 16.01 -14.43 5.77
C ALA A 63 15.24 -15.30 4.76
N ALA A 64 14.56 -16.33 5.24
CA ALA A 64 13.73 -17.20 4.40
C ALA A 64 12.51 -16.44 3.84
N ASP A 65 11.86 -15.58 4.64
CA ASP A 65 10.69 -14.82 4.21
C ASP A 65 11.05 -13.78 3.15
N VAL A 66 12.16 -13.07 3.32
CA VAL A 66 12.68 -12.11 2.33
C VAL A 66 13.08 -12.81 1.03
N ALA A 67 13.76 -13.98 1.10
CA ALA A 67 14.09 -14.75 -0.10
C ALA A 67 12.83 -15.23 -0.83
N ALA A 68 11.81 -15.66 -0.12
CA ALA A 68 10.53 -16.04 -0.72
C ALA A 68 9.80 -14.83 -1.33
N PHE A 69 9.90 -13.65 -0.73
CA PHE A 69 9.39 -12.41 -1.30
C PHE A 69 10.13 -12.04 -2.58
N GLU A 70 11.47 -12.07 -2.59
CA GLU A 70 12.29 -11.80 -3.77
C GLU A 70 11.95 -12.73 -4.94
N ALA A 71 11.80 -14.02 -4.67
CA ALA A 71 11.43 -15.01 -5.70
C ALA A 71 10.04 -14.73 -6.31
N ARG A 72 9.10 -14.19 -5.50
CA ARG A 72 7.73 -13.88 -5.89
C ARG A 72 7.60 -12.53 -6.60
N GLU A 73 8.40 -11.56 -6.16
CA GLU A 73 8.31 -10.15 -6.55
C GLU A 73 9.66 -9.56 -7.02
N PRO A 74 10.34 -10.19 -8.00
CA PRO A 74 11.71 -9.79 -8.39
C PRO A 74 11.76 -8.36 -8.96
N ALA A 75 10.68 -7.86 -9.56
CA ALA A 75 10.62 -6.48 -10.05
C ALA A 75 10.56 -5.49 -8.90
N THR A 76 9.83 -5.80 -7.84
CA THR A 76 9.73 -4.99 -6.63
C THR A 76 11.06 -4.93 -5.88
N MET A 77 11.80 -6.05 -5.81
CA MET A 77 13.12 -6.08 -5.19
C MET A 77 14.14 -5.15 -5.85
N LYS A 78 14.00 -4.84 -7.14
CA LYS A 78 14.91 -3.91 -7.85
C LYS A 78 14.84 -2.47 -7.35
N VAL A 79 13.77 -2.07 -6.69
CA VAL A 79 13.62 -0.72 -6.12
C VAL A 79 13.89 -0.68 -4.62
N ILE A 80 14.21 -1.81 -4.01
CA ILE A 80 14.60 -1.92 -2.62
C ILE A 80 16.12 -1.85 -2.56
N ASP A 81 16.66 -0.92 -1.80
CA ASP A 81 18.10 -0.67 -1.68
C ASP A 81 18.63 -0.87 -0.25
N GLY A 82 17.76 -1.32 0.66
CA GLY A 82 18.15 -1.63 2.02
C GLY A 82 17.13 -2.48 2.79
N HIS A 83 17.56 -2.93 3.94
CA HIS A 83 16.70 -3.61 4.91
C HIS A 83 17.10 -3.26 6.33
N LEU A 84 16.13 -3.31 7.21
CA LEU A 84 16.28 -3.16 8.65
C LEU A 84 15.60 -4.34 9.33
N TRP A 85 16.14 -4.84 10.42
CA TRP A 85 15.49 -5.91 11.16
C TRP A 85 15.76 -5.83 12.66
N MET A 86 14.88 -6.44 13.44
CA MET A 86 15.02 -6.61 14.88
C MET A 86 14.59 -8.01 15.29
N GLY A 87 15.41 -8.72 16.03
CA GLY A 87 15.07 -10.04 16.56
C GLY A 87 14.01 -9.96 17.66
N ARG A 88 12.99 -10.81 17.58
CA ARG A 88 11.97 -11.00 18.61
C ARG A 88 11.41 -12.40 18.52
N ALA A 89 11.51 -13.18 19.60
CA ALA A 89 11.08 -14.57 19.62
C ALA A 89 9.56 -14.74 19.78
N GLN A 90 8.90 -13.83 20.52
CA GLN A 90 7.46 -13.97 20.80
C GLN A 90 6.60 -13.47 19.64
N ALA A 91 5.87 -14.38 18.99
CA ALA A 91 5.03 -14.09 17.83
C ALA A 91 4.02 -12.96 18.06
N ARG A 92 3.33 -12.95 19.20
CA ARG A 92 2.37 -11.89 19.55
C ARG A 92 3.00 -10.49 19.58
N GLN A 93 4.22 -10.39 20.09
CA GLN A 93 4.95 -9.11 20.12
C GLN A 93 5.35 -8.69 18.71
N ARG A 94 5.81 -9.62 17.86
CA ARG A 94 6.17 -9.33 16.47
C ARG A 94 4.98 -8.77 15.69
N VAL A 95 3.85 -9.46 15.77
CA VAL A 95 2.59 -9.03 15.12
C VAL A 95 2.19 -7.63 15.57
N GLN A 96 2.23 -7.35 16.88
CA GLN A 96 1.84 -6.04 17.40
C GLN A 96 2.81 -4.94 16.94
N ILE A 97 4.11 -5.16 17.03
CA ILE A 97 5.14 -4.21 16.59
C ILE A 97 4.97 -3.94 15.08
N ALA A 98 4.85 -4.97 14.25
CA ALA A 98 4.66 -4.82 12.82
C ALA A 98 3.40 -3.98 12.50
N ARG A 99 2.28 -4.25 13.17
CA ARG A 99 1.03 -3.48 13.00
C ARG A 99 1.20 -2.01 13.37
N ASP A 100 1.85 -1.71 14.48
CA ASP A 100 2.05 -0.34 14.95
C ASP A 100 2.97 0.44 13.99
N LEU A 101 4.00 -0.22 13.48
CA LEU A 101 4.90 0.35 12.49
C LEU A 101 4.21 0.55 11.13
N ILE A 102 3.42 -0.43 10.66
CA ILE A 102 2.65 -0.32 9.42
C ILE A 102 1.67 0.86 9.51
N ARG A 103 0.99 1.03 10.64
CA ARG A 103 0.10 2.19 10.84
C ARG A 103 0.84 3.52 10.82
N ALA A 104 2.06 3.55 11.37
CA ALA A 104 2.85 4.77 11.48
C ALA A 104 3.47 5.20 10.16
N TYR A 105 4.07 4.26 9.44
CA TYR A 105 4.84 4.52 8.23
C TYR A 105 4.04 4.27 6.95
N ASN A 106 2.95 3.52 7.04
CA ASN A 106 2.03 3.19 5.96
C ASN A 106 2.73 2.75 4.67
N PRO A 107 3.61 1.73 4.73
CA PRO A 107 4.45 1.35 3.61
C PRO A 107 3.61 0.90 2.42
N PRO A 108 4.01 1.22 1.17
CA PRO A 108 3.21 0.96 -0.02
C PRO A 108 2.90 -0.51 -0.25
N LEU A 109 3.77 -1.42 0.14
CA LEU A 109 3.56 -2.86 -0.02
C LEU A 109 2.68 -3.48 1.07
N ASN A 110 2.48 -2.80 2.19
CA ASN A 110 1.64 -3.31 3.27
C ASN A 110 0.14 -3.10 3.06
N ILE A 111 -0.26 -2.30 2.09
CA ILE A 111 -1.68 -2.05 1.79
C ILE A 111 -2.41 -3.37 1.48
N GLU A 112 -1.70 -4.36 0.94
CA GLU A 112 -2.24 -5.67 0.57
C GLU A 112 -1.79 -6.82 1.47
N HIS A 113 -0.61 -6.73 2.06
CA HIS A 113 -0.11 -7.76 2.97
C HIS A 113 -0.85 -7.81 4.32
N ARG A 114 -1.67 -6.82 4.65
CA ARG A 114 -2.57 -6.87 5.82
C ARG A 114 -3.45 -8.11 5.86
N THR A 115 -3.75 -8.71 4.72
CA THR A 115 -4.63 -9.89 4.63
C THR A 115 -3.89 -11.22 4.52
N ARG A 116 -2.60 -11.25 4.16
CA ARG A 116 -1.86 -12.51 3.96
C ARG A 116 -1.24 -13.07 5.23
N HIS A 117 -0.75 -12.22 6.12
CA HIS A 117 -0.08 -12.66 7.35
C HIS A 117 -0.98 -12.64 8.59
N ALA A 118 -2.14 -12.01 8.53
CA ALA A 118 -3.03 -11.91 9.71
C ALA A 118 -4.10 -13.03 9.78
N ALA A 119 -4.39 -13.70 8.66
CA ALA A 119 -5.57 -14.56 8.60
C ALA A 119 -5.40 -15.97 9.22
N PRO A 120 -4.29 -16.73 9.02
CA PRO A 120 -4.23 -18.09 9.58
C PRO A 120 -3.96 -18.14 11.06
N GLU A 121 -3.05 -17.29 11.58
CA GLU A 121 -2.62 -17.39 12.99
C GLU A 121 -3.55 -16.64 13.96
N LEU A 122 -4.22 -15.58 13.54
CA LEU A 122 -5.23 -14.91 14.38
C LEU A 122 -6.47 -15.78 14.57
N ALA A 123 -6.83 -16.57 13.59
CA ALA A 123 -7.91 -17.55 13.72
C ALA A 123 -7.55 -18.69 14.71
N THR A 124 -6.26 -19.02 14.84
CA THR A 124 -5.78 -20.07 15.74
C THR A 124 -5.49 -19.56 17.15
N LEU A 125 -5.20 -18.27 17.33
CA LEU A 125 -4.86 -17.65 18.62
C LEU A 125 -6.03 -17.04 19.39
N VAL A 126 -7.22 -17.02 18.81
CA VAL A 126 -8.47 -16.58 19.46
C VAL A 126 -9.51 -17.67 19.29
N PRO A 127 -9.45 -18.78 20.07
CA PRO A 127 -10.60 -19.64 20.20
C PRO A 127 -11.70 -18.84 20.92
N ASP A 128 -12.91 -18.87 20.44
CA ASP A 128 -14.13 -18.32 21.06
C ASP A 128 -14.39 -16.80 21.03
N ARG A 129 -13.79 -16.02 20.16
CA ARG A 129 -14.21 -14.61 19.98
C ARG A 129 -14.64 -14.22 18.57
N ALA A 130 -14.72 -15.17 17.65
CA ALA A 130 -15.11 -14.90 16.25
C ALA A 130 -16.60 -14.56 16.08
N GLU A 131 -17.45 -14.89 17.03
CA GLU A 131 -18.88 -14.59 16.97
C GLU A 131 -19.30 -13.21 17.51
N ASN A 132 -18.38 -12.48 18.17
CA ASN A 132 -18.66 -11.17 18.78
C ASN A 132 -17.56 -10.12 18.53
N ASP A 133 -16.83 -10.17 17.40
CA ASP A 133 -15.92 -9.10 17.04
C ASP A 133 -16.70 -8.03 16.26
N PRO A 134 -16.94 -6.83 16.85
CA PRO A 134 -17.62 -5.74 16.18
C PRO A 134 -16.89 -5.23 14.92
N SER A 135 -15.62 -5.63 14.71
CA SER A 135 -14.87 -5.25 13.51
C SER A 135 -15.26 -6.09 12.27
N LEU A 136 -15.78 -7.30 12.46
CA LEU A 136 -16.34 -8.12 11.37
C LEU A 136 -17.76 -7.67 11.01
N ALA A 137 -18.52 -7.21 11.99
CA ALA A 137 -19.83 -6.56 11.76
C ALA A 137 -19.67 -5.22 10.99
N GLN A 138 -18.56 -4.51 11.17
CA GLN A 138 -18.27 -3.26 10.46
C GLN A 138 -18.04 -3.44 8.96
N SER A 139 -17.69 -4.63 8.45
CA SER A 139 -17.52 -4.85 7.01
C SER A 139 -18.83 -4.90 6.24
N THR A 140 -19.88 -5.40 6.87
CA THR A 140 -21.23 -5.43 6.28
C THR A 140 -21.94 -4.07 6.46
N ASP A 141 -21.66 -3.40 7.56
CA ASP A 141 -22.14 -2.05 7.86
C ASP A 141 -21.50 -1.00 6.91
N LEU A 142 -20.25 -1.20 6.52
CA LEU A 142 -19.50 -0.28 5.66
C LEU A 142 -20.14 -0.12 4.27
N ALA A 143 -20.62 -1.21 3.68
CA ALA A 143 -21.28 -1.19 2.39
C ALA A 143 -22.68 -0.55 2.47
N ALA A 144 -23.40 -0.80 3.55
CA ALA A 144 -24.71 -0.19 3.81
C ALA A 144 -24.58 1.32 4.08
N ASP A 145 -23.49 1.75 4.77
CA ASP A 145 -23.21 3.15 5.10
C ASP A 145 -22.82 3.98 3.86
N LEU A 146 -22.16 3.34 2.86
CA LEU A 146 -21.75 4.02 1.63
C LEU A 146 -22.83 4.09 0.55
N SER A 147 -23.91 3.34 0.67
CA SER A 147 -25.02 3.26 -0.30
C SER A 147 -24.57 2.97 -1.74
N ILE A 148 -23.55 2.13 -1.92
CA ILE A 148 -22.98 1.74 -3.22
C ILE A 148 -23.03 0.23 -3.44
N THR A 149 -22.99 -0.14 -4.72
CA THR A 149 -23.04 -1.53 -5.20
C THR A 149 -21.85 -1.84 -6.10
N GLU A 150 -21.69 -3.10 -6.48
CA GLU A 150 -20.72 -3.54 -7.51
C GLU A 150 -20.97 -2.86 -8.87
N VAL A 151 -22.21 -2.51 -9.18
CA VAL A 151 -22.56 -1.81 -10.42
C VAL A 151 -22.00 -0.39 -10.41
N ASP A 152 -22.04 0.28 -9.26
CA ASP A 152 -21.47 1.62 -9.11
C ASP A 152 -19.94 1.59 -9.26
N LEU A 153 -19.30 0.53 -8.75
CA LEU A 153 -17.86 0.34 -8.90
C LEU A 153 -17.46 0.03 -10.35
N ASP A 154 -18.24 -0.80 -11.06
CA ASP A 154 -18.01 -1.06 -12.50
C ASP A 154 -18.13 0.22 -13.31
N ARG A 155 -19.14 1.05 -13.03
CA ARG A 155 -19.37 2.33 -13.68
C ARG A 155 -18.22 3.32 -13.38
N LEU A 156 -17.79 3.43 -12.13
CA LEU A 156 -16.63 4.23 -11.74
C LEU A 156 -15.39 3.84 -12.55
N VAL A 157 -15.06 2.55 -12.58
CA VAL A 157 -13.87 2.03 -13.26
C VAL A 157 -13.94 2.32 -14.75
N ARG A 158 -15.02 1.96 -15.44
CA ARG A 158 -15.16 2.15 -16.88
C ARG A 158 -15.11 3.62 -17.27
N ASN A 159 -15.82 4.49 -16.55
CA ASN A 159 -15.85 5.92 -16.86
C ASN A 159 -14.52 6.61 -16.57
N PHE A 160 -13.81 6.18 -15.53
CA PHE A 160 -12.46 6.68 -15.26
C PHE A 160 -11.50 6.31 -16.40
N TYR A 161 -11.46 5.07 -16.82
CA TYR A 161 -10.54 4.64 -17.88
C TYR A 161 -10.96 5.18 -19.27
N ALA A 162 -12.25 5.35 -19.54
CA ALA A 162 -12.70 6.02 -20.76
C ALA A 162 -12.11 7.43 -20.89
N ARG A 163 -12.08 8.19 -19.79
CA ARG A 163 -11.44 9.52 -19.76
C ARG A 163 -9.92 9.43 -19.80
N GLY A 164 -9.35 8.50 -19.02
CA GLY A 164 -7.90 8.35 -18.91
C GLY A 164 -7.23 7.91 -20.21
N ILE A 165 -7.87 7.06 -21.01
CA ILE A 165 -7.35 6.62 -22.33
C ILE A 165 -7.29 7.77 -23.33
N GLU A 166 -8.26 8.70 -23.28
CA GLU A 166 -8.33 9.87 -24.15
C GLU A 166 -7.47 11.03 -23.66
N ASP A 167 -6.94 10.96 -22.44
CA ASP A 167 -6.10 12.01 -21.89
C ASP A 167 -4.75 12.09 -22.60
N GLU A 168 -4.33 13.30 -22.96
CA GLU A 168 -3.10 13.54 -23.74
C GLU A 168 -1.83 13.13 -22.96
N LEU A 169 -1.84 13.28 -21.63
CA LEU A 169 -0.67 13.03 -20.79
C LEU A 169 -0.55 11.57 -20.37
N ILE A 170 -1.60 10.98 -19.80
CA ILE A 170 -1.58 9.63 -19.24
C ILE A 170 -2.14 8.55 -20.16
N GLY A 171 -2.94 8.91 -21.18
CA GLY A 171 -3.50 7.96 -22.12
C GLY A 171 -2.46 7.10 -22.85
N PRO A 172 -1.33 7.64 -23.31
CA PRO A 172 -0.26 6.83 -23.91
C PRO A 172 0.31 5.77 -22.95
N VAL A 173 0.33 6.04 -21.63
CA VAL A 173 0.78 5.07 -20.62
C VAL A 173 -0.21 3.92 -20.51
N PHE A 174 -1.49 4.22 -20.41
CA PHE A 174 -2.56 3.21 -20.33
C PHE A 174 -2.59 2.31 -21.56
N ARG A 175 -2.59 2.89 -22.76
CA ARG A 175 -2.59 2.11 -24.02
C ARG A 175 -1.40 1.19 -24.17
N ARG A 176 -0.24 1.56 -23.60
CA ARG A 176 0.96 0.72 -23.61
C ARG A 176 0.93 -0.35 -22.54
N ALA A 177 0.39 -0.05 -21.36
CA ALA A 177 0.45 -0.90 -20.19
C ALA A 177 -0.66 -1.97 -20.18
N VAL A 178 -1.81 -1.70 -20.74
CA VAL A 178 -2.99 -2.56 -20.67
C VAL A 178 -3.21 -3.27 -22.00
N ALA A 179 -2.91 -4.56 -22.04
CA ALA A 179 -3.12 -5.41 -23.22
C ALA A 179 -4.55 -5.97 -23.29
N ASP A 180 -5.16 -6.26 -22.15
CA ASP A 180 -6.53 -6.77 -22.01
C ASP A 180 -7.34 -5.87 -21.07
N TRP A 181 -8.23 -5.08 -21.68
CA TRP A 181 -9.03 -4.10 -20.94
C TRP A 181 -10.10 -4.73 -20.05
N GLU A 182 -10.76 -5.79 -20.49
CA GLU A 182 -11.80 -6.41 -19.67
C GLU A 182 -11.21 -7.09 -18.44
N HIS A 183 -10.11 -7.78 -18.59
CA HIS A 183 -9.37 -8.34 -17.45
C HIS A 183 -8.85 -7.23 -16.51
N HIS A 184 -8.37 -6.13 -17.08
CA HIS A 184 -7.93 -4.97 -16.28
C HIS A 184 -9.09 -4.35 -15.50
N PHE A 185 -10.24 -4.12 -16.12
CA PHE A 185 -11.43 -3.60 -15.45
C PHE A 185 -11.89 -4.51 -14.34
N GLU A 186 -11.90 -5.83 -14.55
CA GLU A 186 -12.23 -6.79 -13.50
C GLU A 186 -11.27 -6.69 -12.31
N THR A 187 -9.97 -6.60 -12.57
CA THR A 187 -8.93 -6.46 -11.54
C THR A 187 -9.15 -5.20 -10.71
N ILE A 188 -9.37 -4.05 -11.35
CA ILE A 188 -9.56 -2.76 -10.66
C ILE A 188 -10.90 -2.70 -9.94
N ARG A 189 -11.95 -3.27 -10.52
CA ARG A 189 -13.25 -3.41 -9.85
C ARG A 189 -13.12 -4.26 -8.58
N ASN A 190 -12.40 -5.38 -8.62
CA ASN A 190 -12.15 -6.22 -7.46
C ASN A 190 -11.34 -5.49 -6.39
N PHE A 191 -10.36 -4.66 -6.78
CA PHE A 191 -9.64 -3.77 -5.87
C PHE A 191 -10.60 -2.79 -5.15
N TRP A 192 -11.49 -2.12 -5.89
CA TRP A 192 -12.46 -1.20 -5.30
C TRP A 192 -13.52 -1.91 -4.46
N SER A 193 -13.97 -3.07 -4.89
CA SER A 193 -14.88 -3.92 -4.11
C SER A 193 -14.28 -4.29 -2.74
N LYS A 194 -13.00 -4.68 -2.72
CA LYS A 194 -12.29 -4.90 -1.46
C LYS A 194 -12.18 -3.62 -0.62
N THR A 195 -11.86 -2.50 -1.27
CA THR A 195 -11.58 -1.25 -0.58
C THR A 195 -12.83 -0.59 0.02
N LEU A 196 -13.94 -0.60 -0.71
CA LEU A 196 -15.16 0.12 -0.35
C LEU A 196 -16.28 -0.78 0.19
N LEU A 197 -16.35 -2.05 -0.27
CA LEU A 197 -17.37 -3.01 0.14
C LEU A 197 -16.83 -4.11 1.07
N GLY A 198 -15.52 -4.12 1.36
CA GLY A 198 -14.91 -5.09 2.28
C GLY A 198 -14.81 -6.52 1.75
N THR A 199 -14.94 -6.76 0.43
CA THR A 199 -14.85 -8.12 -0.14
C THR A 199 -13.42 -8.65 -0.13
N SER A 200 -13.25 -9.98 -0.31
CA SER A 200 -11.93 -10.64 -0.36
C SER A 200 -11.44 -10.93 -1.79
N ARG A 201 -12.10 -10.39 -2.83
CA ARG A 201 -11.85 -10.77 -4.23
C ARG A 201 -10.51 -10.30 -4.80
N TYR A 202 -9.95 -9.24 -4.27
CA TYR A 202 -8.66 -8.72 -4.73
C TYR A 202 -7.50 -9.23 -3.89
N THR A 203 -6.50 -9.82 -4.54
CA THR A 203 -5.27 -10.36 -3.91
C THR A 203 -4.00 -9.83 -4.54
N GLY A 204 -4.09 -8.85 -5.46
CA GLY A 204 -2.96 -8.28 -6.18
C GLY A 204 -2.11 -7.30 -5.36
N ASN A 205 -1.04 -6.79 -5.96
CA ASN A 205 -0.20 -5.72 -5.43
C ASN A 205 -0.17 -4.53 -6.41
N PRO A 206 -0.93 -3.44 -6.15
CA PRO A 206 -0.99 -2.31 -7.07
C PRO A 206 0.38 -1.63 -7.25
N PHE A 207 1.21 -1.55 -6.21
CA PHE A 207 2.52 -0.91 -6.31
C PHE A 207 3.43 -1.63 -7.31
N SER A 208 3.51 -2.96 -7.25
CA SER A 208 4.33 -3.76 -8.16
C SER A 208 3.98 -3.54 -9.63
N ALA A 209 2.69 -3.37 -9.93
CA ALA A 209 2.22 -3.12 -11.30
C ALA A 209 2.71 -1.77 -11.87
N HIS A 210 3.08 -0.81 -11.03
CA HIS A 210 3.52 0.52 -11.44
C HIS A 210 5.03 0.65 -11.63
N ILE A 211 5.83 -0.28 -11.09
CA ILE A 211 7.32 -0.20 -11.11
C ILE A 211 7.88 -0.14 -12.54
N SER A 212 7.33 -0.93 -13.45
CA SER A 212 7.83 -1.06 -14.83
C SER A 212 7.26 -0.04 -15.81
N LEU A 213 6.36 0.83 -15.39
CA LEU A 213 5.62 1.73 -16.30
C LEU A 213 6.39 3.00 -16.69
N ASN A 214 7.58 3.21 -16.14
CA ASN A 214 8.38 4.41 -16.37
C ASN A 214 7.57 5.71 -16.17
N LEU A 215 6.95 5.81 -14.98
CA LEU A 215 6.07 6.91 -14.61
C LEU A 215 6.88 8.14 -14.22
N ARG A 216 6.22 9.30 -14.22
CA ARG A 216 6.74 10.58 -13.75
C ARG A 216 5.75 11.20 -12.75
N PRO A 217 6.19 12.08 -11.83
CA PRO A 217 5.29 12.68 -10.83
C PRO A 217 4.03 13.31 -11.42
N GLU A 218 4.16 14.05 -12.53
CA GLU A 218 3.05 14.73 -13.18
C GLU A 218 1.96 13.78 -13.71
N PHE A 219 2.28 12.48 -13.93
CA PHE A 219 1.29 11.48 -14.31
C PHE A 219 0.37 11.14 -13.13
N PHE A 220 0.91 11.14 -11.91
CA PHE A 220 0.14 10.92 -10.69
C PHE A 220 -0.80 12.08 -10.41
N ASP A 221 -0.34 13.32 -10.58
CA ASP A 221 -1.17 14.50 -10.38
C ASP A 221 -2.36 14.49 -11.37
N ARG A 222 -2.09 14.23 -12.66
CA ARG A 222 -3.13 14.16 -13.68
C ARG A 222 -4.10 13.01 -13.44
N TRP A 223 -3.58 11.84 -13.06
CA TRP A 223 -4.39 10.68 -12.71
C TRP A 223 -5.33 10.97 -11.55
N LEU A 224 -4.83 11.61 -10.50
CA LEU A 224 -5.63 12.02 -9.34
C LEU A 224 -6.73 13.00 -9.72
N ASP A 225 -6.44 14.00 -10.54
CA ASP A 225 -7.44 14.97 -10.98
C ASP A 225 -8.59 14.31 -11.74
N LEU A 226 -8.25 13.42 -12.69
CA LEU A 226 -9.26 12.66 -13.43
C LEU A 226 -10.06 11.72 -12.53
N PHE A 227 -9.39 11.07 -11.56
CA PHE A 227 -10.07 10.17 -10.64
C PHE A 227 -11.01 10.92 -9.69
N ARG A 228 -10.58 12.04 -9.11
CA ARG A 228 -11.42 12.89 -8.25
C ARG A 228 -12.71 13.32 -8.98
N ALA A 229 -12.54 13.88 -10.18
CA ALA A 229 -13.67 14.30 -10.99
C ALA A 229 -14.64 13.15 -11.33
N THR A 230 -14.10 11.96 -11.61
CA THR A 230 -14.92 10.80 -11.92
C THR A 230 -15.61 10.25 -10.66
N ALA A 231 -14.89 10.10 -9.56
CA ALA A 231 -15.46 9.58 -8.31
C ALA A 231 -16.60 10.47 -7.80
N GLN A 232 -16.43 11.79 -7.83
CA GLN A 232 -17.47 12.76 -7.45
C GLN A 232 -18.71 12.71 -8.34
N GLN A 233 -18.54 12.32 -9.60
CA GLN A 233 -19.65 12.20 -10.56
C GLN A 233 -20.40 10.86 -10.43
N GLU A 234 -19.68 9.78 -10.18
CA GLU A 234 -20.20 8.40 -10.27
C GLU A 234 -20.63 7.82 -8.91
N LEU A 235 -20.13 8.35 -7.81
CA LEU A 235 -20.40 7.82 -6.48
C LEU A 235 -21.14 8.85 -5.59
N PRO A 236 -21.95 8.38 -4.64
CA PRO A 236 -22.46 9.22 -3.56
C PRO A 236 -21.31 9.88 -2.77
N PRO A 237 -21.50 11.09 -2.22
CA PRO A 237 -20.42 11.85 -1.56
C PRO A 237 -19.61 11.07 -0.52
N PRO A 238 -20.17 10.29 0.41
CA PRO A 238 -19.39 9.54 1.38
C PRO A 238 -18.49 8.49 0.76
N ALA A 239 -18.95 7.84 -0.33
CA ALA A 239 -18.17 6.84 -1.05
C ALA A 239 -17.09 7.49 -1.93
N ALA A 240 -17.42 8.61 -2.59
CA ALA A 240 -16.47 9.41 -3.35
C ALA A 240 -15.32 9.90 -2.46
N ASP A 241 -15.62 10.50 -1.32
CA ASP A 241 -14.61 11.01 -0.37
C ASP A 241 -13.68 9.89 0.11
N ARG A 242 -14.24 8.72 0.44
CA ARG A 242 -13.44 7.55 0.86
C ARG A 242 -12.56 7.02 -0.27
N ALA A 243 -13.08 6.95 -1.50
CA ALA A 243 -12.33 6.54 -2.66
C ALA A 243 -11.19 7.52 -2.97
N ILE A 244 -11.46 8.82 -2.93
CA ILE A 244 -10.48 9.88 -3.18
C ILE A 244 -9.37 9.84 -2.11
N ALA A 245 -9.72 9.81 -0.84
CA ALA A 245 -8.74 9.68 0.24
C ALA A 245 -7.84 8.45 0.08
N LYS A 246 -8.40 7.33 -0.38
CA LYS A 246 -7.62 6.12 -0.65
C LYS A 246 -6.59 6.31 -1.75
N VAL A 247 -6.96 6.90 -2.89
CA VAL A 247 -6.03 7.08 -4.02
C VAL A 247 -5.00 8.18 -3.76
N GLU A 248 -5.35 9.23 -3.06
CA GLU A 248 -4.41 10.28 -2.64
C GLU A 248 -3.32 9.70 -1.76
N HIS A 249 -3.73 8.88 -0.79
CA HIS A 249 -2.80 8.16 0.06
C HIS A 249 -1.92 7.19 -0.75
N MET A 250 -2.51 6.38 -1.64
CA MET A 250 -1.77 5.47 -2.51
C MET A 250 -0.80 6.21 -3.43
N SER A 251 -1.22 7.32 -4.03
CA SER A 251 -0.37 8.17 -4.87
C SER A 251 0.86 8.66 -4.11
N THR A 252 0.67 9.17 -2.89
CA THR A 252 1.78 9.60 -2.03
C THR A 252 2.76 8.45 -1.77
N CYS A 253 2.26 7.28 -1.38
CA CYS A 253 3.08 6.10 -1.13
C CYS A 253 3.81 5.61 -2.39
N PHE A 254 3.13 5.60 -3.55
CA PHE A 254 3.71 5.15 -4.81
C PHE A 254 4.78 6.12 -5.30
N GLN A 255 4.53 7.42 -5.25
CA GLN A 255 5.52 8.42 -5.62
C GLN A 255 6.77 8.34 -4.73
N ALA A 256 6.61 8.19 -3.42
CA ALA A 256 7.72 7.98 -2.50
C ALA A 256 8.52 6.70 -2.81
N GLY A 257 7.85 5.63 -3.26
CA GLY A 257 8.49 4.38 -3.64
C GLY A 257 9.11 4.36 -5.03
N LEU A 258 8.62 5.16 -5.98
CA LEU A 258 9.04 5.15 -7.38
C LEU A 258 10.06 6.24 -7.73
N PHE A 259 9.97 7.41 -7.10
CA PHE A 259 10.80 8.55 -7.46
C PHE A 259 11.84 8.85 -6.38
N LEU A 260 13.07 8.99 -6.81
CA LEU A 260 14.12 9.56 -5.98
C LEU A 260 14.03 11.08 -6.08
N PRO A 261 14.23 11.83 -4.99
CA PRO A 261 14.49 13.25 -5.11
C PRO A 261 15.73 13.43 -6.01
N SER A 262 15.62 14.28 -7.01
CA SER A 262 16.76 14.67 -7.84
C SER A 262 17.83 15.27 -6.93
N SER A 263 19.04 14.77 -7.02
CA SER A 263 20.22 15.25 -6.30
C SER A 263 20.57 16.66 -6.72
#